data_50e1429d52fac111794961f3b44eef9a
#
_entry.id   50e1429d52fac111794961f3b44eef9a
#
_cell.length_a   1.000
_cell.length_b   1.000
_cell.length_c   1.000
_cell.angle_alpha   90.00
_cell.angle_beta   90.00
_cell.angle_gamma   90.00
#
_symmetry.space_group_name_H-M   'P 1'
#
loop_
_entity.id
_entity.type
_entity.pdbx_description
1 polymer ?
#
loop_
_entity_poly.entity_id
_entity_poly.type
_entity_poly.pdbx_seq_one_letter_code
_entity_poly.pdbx_strand_id
1 'polypeptide(L)'
;MPAGRQIRDFVLLAGILVVVLTGANIPAPLYVVYESLFGFKPDLTTLIFGVYAVGALTALLFFGRVSDHLGRRPVLGASLAMIGVSTAVFLTAENVLMLCVARLLSGLAVGLVMASAAAGLTEFAPHGDTHRAAVVSTSASMIGLGLGP
;
A
#
# COMPACT_ATOMS: atom_id res chain seq x y z
N MET A 1 16.10 -4.20 23.38
CA MET A 1 15.89 -2.83 22.90
C MET A 1 15.12 -2.04 23.95
N PRO A 2 15.33 -0.74 24.14
CA PRO A 2 14.53 0.04 25.10
C PRO A 2 13.06 0.08 24.66
N ALA A 3 12.14 -0.21 25.59
CA ALA A 3 10.70 -0.35 25.36
C ALA A 3 10.08 0.82 24.56
N GLY A 4 10.56 2.04 24.80
CA GLY A 4 10.09 3.23 24.06
C GLY A 4 10.41 3.22 22.57
N ARG A 5 11.48 2.57 22.13
CA ARG A 5 11.84 2.45 20.71
C ARG A 5 10.94 1.42 20.02
N GLN A 6 10.63 0.31 20.68
CA GLN A 6 9.72 -0.71 20.14
C GLN A 6 8.31 -0.14 19.90
N ILE A 7 7.76 0.57 20.87
CA ILE A 7 6.43 1.20 20.74
C ILE A 7 6.41 2.22 19.60
N ARG A 8 7.45 3.04 19.48
CA ARG A 8 7.55 4.02 18.40
C ARG A 8 7.60 3.36 17.02
N ASP A 9 8.44 2.32 16.86
CA ASP A 9 8.60 1.64 15.58
C ASP A 9 7.32 0.85 15.22
N PHE A 10 6.61 0.30 16.21
CA PHE A 10 5.30 -0.33 16.04
C PHE A 10 4.22 0.67 15.55
N VAL A 11 4.13 1.84 16.17
CA VAL A 11 3.17 2.88 15.77
C VAL A 11 3.49 3.46 14.40
N LEU A 12 4.78 3.65 14.08
CA LEU A 12 5.20 4.11 12.76
C LEU A 12 4.83 3.10 11.67
N LEU A 13 5.02 1.80 11.91
CA LEU A 13 4.62 0.75 10.98
C LEU A 13 3.11 0.77 10.70
N ALA A 14 2.30 0.82 11.75
CA ALA A 14 0.85 0.90 11.62
C ALA A 14 0.42 2.17 10.87
N GLY A 15 1.03 3.31 11.17
CA GLY A 15 0.76 4.59 10.48
C GLY A 15 1.11 4.54 9.00
N ILE A 16 2.27 3.98 8.63
CA ILE A 16 2.66 3.82 7.22
C ILE A 16 1.69 2.89 6.48
N LEU A 17 1.26 1.82 7.12
CA LEU A 17 0.27 0.90 6.54
C LEU A 17 -1.04 1.63 6.21
N VAL A 18 -1.56 2.43 7.16
CA VAL A 18 -2.77 3.24 6.94
C VAL A 18 -2.57 4.21 5.77
N VAL A 19 -1.47 4.97 5.75
CA VAL A 19 -1.20 5.98 4.72
C VAL A 19 -1.11 5.35 3.33
N VAL A 20 -0.38 4.23 3.18
CA VAL A 20 -0.21 3.57 1.88
C VAL A 20 -1.54 2.98 1.39
N LEU A 21 -2.32 2.34 2.27
CA LEU A 21 -3.62 1.78 1.90
C LEU A 21 -4.65 2.86 1.56
N THR A 22 -4.70 3.95 2.33
CA THR A 22 -5.54 5.12 2.03
C THR A 22 -5.15 5.71 0.67
N GLY A 23 -3.86 5.97 0.45
CA GLY A 23 -3.36 6.52 -0.81
C GLY A 23 -3.67 5.64 -2.04
N ALA A 24 -3.65 4.32 -1.87
CA ALA A 24 -4.00 3.39 -2.94
C ALA A 24 -5.50 3.41 -3.30
N ASN A 25 -6.38 3.80 -2.36
CA ASN A 25 -7.82 3.85 -2.56
C ASN A 25 -8.36 5.24 -2.96
N ILE A 26 -7.66 6.33 -2.63
CA ILE A 26 -8.03 7.70 -3.01
C ILE A 26 -8.46 7.82 -4.49
N PRO A 27 -7.80 7.18 -5.48
CA PRO A 27 -8.22 7.30 -6.87
C PRO A 27 -9.50 6.55 -7.23
N ALA A 28 -10.07 5.73 -6.32
CA ALA A 28 -11.25 4.91 -6.65
C ALA A 28 -12.45 5.74 -7.13
N PRO A 29 -12.90 6.81 -6.45
CA PRO A 29 -14.01 7.64 -6.93
C PRO A 29 -13.67 8.44 -8.19
N LEU A 30 -12.39 8.67 -8.49
CA LEU A 30 -11.97 9.42 -9.68
C LEU A 30 -12.17 8.64 -10.98
N TYR A 31 -12.36 7.31 -10.92
CA TYR A 31 -12.60 6.53 -12.15
C TYR A 31 -13.85 6.93 -12.90
N VAL A 32 -14.91 7.34 -12.22
CA VAL A 32 -16.12 7.87 -12.86
C VAL A 32 -15.80 9.12 -13.70
N VAL A 33 -14.89 9.96 -13.18
CA VAL A 33 -14.42 11.16 -13.88
C VAL A 33 -13.56 10.78 -15.08
N TYR A 34 -12.61 9.83 -14.90
CA TYR A 34 -11.74 9.36 -15.98
C TYR A 34 -12.53 8.64 -17.09
N GLU A 35 -13.55 7.85 -16.74
CA GLU A 35 -14.44 7.23 -17.72
C GLU A 35 -15.13 8.28 -18.61
N SER A 36 -15.60 9.37 -18.01
CA SER A 36 -16.24 10.46 -18.76
C SER A 36 -15.25 11.28 -19.59
N LEU A 37 -14.03 11.50 -19.11
CA LEU A 37 -13.00 12.30 -19.78
C LEU A 37 -12.34 11.54 -20.94
N PHE A 38 -12.04 10.27 -20.75
CA PHE A 38 -11.31 9.47 -21.75
C PHE A 38 -12.22 8.59 -22.59
N GLY A 39 -13.53 8.55 -22.30
CA GLY A 39 -14.53 7.84 -23.10
C GLY A 39 -14.32 6.31 -23.12
N PHE A 40 -13.67 5.72 -22.11
CA PHE A 40 -13.45 4.30 -22.08
C PHE A 40 -14.62 3.54 -21.43
N LYS A 41 -14.73 2.24 -21.76
CA LYS A 41 -15.80 1.37 -21.26
C LYS A 41 -15.45 0.83 -19.87
N PRO A 42 -16.45 0.40 -19.06
CA PRO A 42 -16.24 -0.22 -17.73
C PRO A 42 -15.29 -1.42 -17.72
N ASP A 43 -15.14 -2.13 -18.85
CA ASP A 43 -14.19 -3.24 -18.99
C ASP A 43 -12.74 -2.79 -18.77
N LEU A 44 -12.38 -1.57 -19.19
CA LEU A 44 -11.03 -1.01 -18.95
C LEU A 44 -10.81 -0.67 -17.49
N THR A 45 -11.84 -0.25 -16.76
CA THR A 45 -11.77 -0.06 -15.31
C THR A 45 -11.40 -1.37 -14.61
N THR A 46 -12.02 -2.48 -15.01
CA THR A 46 -11.68 -3.82 -14.52
C THR A 46 -10.23 -4.20 -14.82
N LEU A 47 -9.74 -3.90 -16.02
CA LEU A 47 -8.35 -4.13 -16.40
C LEU A 47 -7.38 -3.33 -15.51
N ILE A 48 -7.67 -2.05 -15.27
CA ILE A 48 -6.86 -1.16 -14.43
C ILE A 48 -6.78 -1.70 -13.00
N PHE A 49 -7.89 -2.20 -12.43
CA PHE A 49 -7.88 -2.89 -11.13
C PHE A 49 -7.09 -4.21 -11.18
N GLY A 50 -7.16 -4.94 -12.30
CA GLY A 50 -6.35 -6.14 -12.54
C GLY A 50 -4.85 -5.85 -12.48
N VAL A 51 -4.41 -4.74 -13.10
CA VAL A 51 -3.00 -4.29 -13.06
C VAL A 51 -2.54 -3.99 -11.63
N TYR A 52 -3.39 -3.36 -10.82
CA TYR A 52 -3.12 -3.18 -9.39
C TYR A 52 -2.91 -4.51 -8.66
N ALA A 53 -3.80 -5.48 -8.89
CA ALA A 53 -3.69 -6.80 -8.26
C ALA A 53 -2.41 -7.52 -8.66
N VAL A 54 -2.03 -7.45 -9.94
CA VAL A 54 -0.76 -8.00 -10.44
C VAL A 54 0.43 -7.33 -9.74
N GLY A 55 0.43 -6.02 -9.60
CA GLY A 55 1.47 -5.28 -8.87
C GLY A 55 1.57 -5.74 -7.41
N ALA A 56 0.45 -5.82 -6.70
CA ALA A 56 0.41 -6.24 -5.30
C ALA A 56 0.89 -7.68 -5.12
N LEU A 57 0.43 -8.62 -5.95
CA LEU A 57 0.87 -10.01 -5.91
C LEU A 57 2.36 -10.15 -6.25
N THR A 58 2.85 -9.43 -7.26
CA THR A 58 4.27 -9.41 -7.61
C THR A 58 5.11 -8.95 -6.43
N ALA A 59 4.71 -7.86 -5.76
CA ALA A 59 5.42 -7.37 -4.60
C ALA A 59 5.40 -8.37 -3.44
N LEU A 60 4.27 -8.99 -3.14
CA LEU A 60 4.15 -10.00 -2.07
C LEU A 60 5.01 -11.23 -2.35
N LEU A 61 4.99 -11.75 -3.58
CA LEU A 61 5.69 -13.00 -3.93
C LEU A 61 7.20 -12.82 -4.05
N PHE A 62 7.64 -11.73 -4.70
CA PHE A 62 9.07 -11.55 -5.01
C PHE A 62 9.79 -10.67 -3.99
N PHE A 63 9.12 -9.69 -3.41
CA PHE A 63 9.75 -8.72 -2.52
C PHE A 63 9.45 -8.97 -1.04
N GLY A 64 8.61 -9.95 -0.69
CA GLY A 64 8.40 -10.35 0.70
C GLY A 64 9.71 -10.70 1.42
N ARG A 65 10.61 -11.42 0.74
CA ARG A 65 11.94 -11.77 1.25
C ARG A 65 12.95 -10.62 1.24
N VAL A 66 12.74 -9.63 0.39
CA VAL A 66 13.65 -8.47 0.26
C VAL A 66 13.66 -7.62 1.54
N SER A 67 12.51 -7.51 2.20
CA SER A 67 12.38 -6.83 3.49
C SER A 67 13.23 -7.48 4.59
N ASP A 68 13.46 -8.79 4.53
CA ASP A 68 14.27 -9.52 5.50
C ASP A 68 15.79 -9.25 5.28
N HIS A 69 16.22 -9.05 4.03
CA HIS A 69 17.62 -8.80 3.68
C HIS A 69 18.02 -7.31 3.74
N LEU A 70 17.21 -6.42 3.20
CA LEU A 70 17.49 -4.98 3.16
C LEU A 70 17.11 -4.25 4.45
N GLY A 71 16.32 -4.91 5.31
CA GLY A 71 15.73 -4.29 6.48
C GLY A 71 14.41 -3.58 6.15
N ARG A 72 13.58 -3.39 7.19
CA ARG A 72 12.19 -2.91 7.03
C ARG A 72 12.08 -1.44 6.66
N ARG A 73 12.98 -0.60 7.23
CA ARG A 73 12.92 0.87 7.02
C ARG A 73 13.05 1.30 5.57
N PRO A 74 14.05 0.81 4.79
CA PRO A 74 14.15 1.19 3.38
C PRO A 74 12.98 0.69 2.54
N VAL A 75 12.43 -0.50 2.84
CA VAL A 75 11.27 -1.04 2.11
C VAL A 75 10.01 -0.21 2.38
N LEU A 76 9.79 0.21 3.62
CA LEU A 76 8.69 1.11 3.99
C LEU A 76 8.84 2.49 3.35
N GLY A 77 10.08 3.03 3.33
CA GLY A 77 10.38 4.27 2.62
C GLY A 77 10.11 4.18 1.13
N ALA A 78 10.50 3.06 0.50
CA ALA A 78 10.21 2.79 -0.91
C ALA A 78 8.70 2.71 -1.18
N SER A 79 7.92 2.03 -0.33
CA SER A 79 6.47 1.94 -0.50
C SER A 79 5.78 3.31 -0.37
N LEU A 80 6.22 4.17 0.56
CA LEU A 80 5.73 5.55 0.68
C LEU A 80 6.10 6.40 -0.54
N ALA A 81 7.32 6.29 -1.04
CA ALA A 81 7.73 6.99 -2.25
C ALA A 81 6.91 6.53 -3.48
N MET A 82 6.71 5.23 -3.62
CA MET A 82 5.93 4.66 -4.73
C MET A 82 4.47 5.09 -4.69
N ILE A 83 3.82 5.13 -3.51
CA ILE A 83 2.44 5.61 -3.41
C ILE A 83 2.34 7.11 -3.71
N GLY A 84 3.33 7.91 -3.29
CA GLY A 84 3.42 9.33 -3.63
C GLY A 84 3.56 9.56 -5.13
N VAL A 85 4.47 8.83 -5.79
CA VAL A 85 4.63 8.89 -7.26
C VAL A 85 3.37 8.42 -7.97
N SER A 86 2.77 7.31 -7.52
CA SER A 86 1.50 6.82 -8.07
C SER A 86 0.40 7.90 -8.02
N THR A 87 0.24 8.55 -6.86
CA THR A 87 -0.73 9.64 -6.69
C THR A 87 -0.45 10.81 -7.64
N ALA A 88 0.83 11.20 -7.79
CA ALA A 88 1.21 12.25 -8.73
C ALA A 88 0.88 11.86 -10.17
N VAL A 89 1.13 10.62 -10.59
CA VAL A 89 0.77 10.11 -11.92
C VAL A 89 -0.74 10.11 -12.11
N PHE A 90 -1.54 9.74 -11.12
CA PHE A 90 -2.99 9.85 -11.19
C PHE A 90 -3.45 11.30 -11.43
N LEU A 91 -2.89 12.27 -10.69
CA LEU A 91 -3.28 13.68 -10.82
C LEU A 91 -2.92 14.29 -12.18
N THR A 92 -1.90 13.75 -12.84
CA THR A 92 -1.43 14.22 -14.16
C THR A 92 -1.82 13.28 -15.30
N ALA A 93 -2.70 12.30 -15.05
CA ALA A 93 -3.06 11.30 -16.05
C ALA A 93 -3.86 11.91 -17.20
N GLU A 94 -3.34 11.79 -18.42
CA GLU A 94 -3.95 12.24 -19.66
C GLU A 94 -4.51 11.08 -20.50
N ASN A 95 -4.22 9.84 -20.12
CA ASN A 95 -4.65 8.66 -20.85
C ASN A 95 -4.71 7.41 -19.96
N VAL A 96 -5.36 6.35 -20.48
CA VAL A 96 -5.56 5.07 -19.79
C VAL A 96 -4.22 4.38 -19.42
N LEU A 97 -3.19 4.53 -20.25
CA LEU A 97 -1.88 3.94 -19.97
C LEU A 97 -1.27 4.52 -18.70
N MET A 98 -1.37 5.83 -18.48
CA MET A 98 -0.90 6.47 -17.24
C MET A 98 -1.68 5.96 -16.02
N LEU A 99 -2.98 5.73 -16.15
CA LEU A 99 -3.78 5.11 -15.09
C LEU A 99 -3.30 3.69 -14.76
N CYS A 100 -2.95 2.88 -15.77
CA CYS A 100 -2.38 1.55 -15.57
C CYS A 100 -1.03 1.61 -14.87
N VAL A 101 -0.13 2.52 -15.28
CA VAL A 101 1.17 2.73 -14.63
C VAL A 101 1.00 3.14 -13.17
N ALA A 102 0.13 4.11 -12.89
CA ALA A 102 -0.18 4.54 -11.53
C ALA A 102 -0.73 3.37 -10.69
N ARG A 103 -1.61 2.55 -11.24
CA ARG A 103 -2.16 1.36 -10.56
C ARG A 103 -1.12 0.30 -10.29
N LEU A 104 -0.21 0.06 -11.23
CA LEU A 104 0.90 -0.86 -11.01
C LEU A 104 1.79 -0.39 -9.85
N LEU A 105 2.14 0.89 -9.83
CA LEU A 105 2.94 1.48 -8.75
C LEU A 105 2.24 1.41 -7.39
N SER A 106 0.95 1.75 -7.33
CA SER A 106 0.17 1.65 -6.08
C SER A 106 0.03 0.20 -5.62
N GLY A 107 -0.16 -0.75 -6.53
CA GLY A 107 -0.19 -2.18 -6.23
C GLY A 107 1.14 -2.66 -5.64
N LEU A 108 2.27 -2.35 -6.28
CA LEU A 108 3.60 -2.65 -5.77
C LEU A 108 3.82 -2.04 -4.37
N ALA A 109 3.46 -0.78 -4.16
CA ALA A 109 3.57 -0.11 -2.87
C ALA A 109 2.78 -0.83 -1.76
N VAL A 110 1.54 -1.20 -2.06
CA VAL A 110 0.67 -1.94 -1.13
C VAL A 110 1.24 -3.33 -0.83
N GLY A 111 1.67 -4.07 -1.83
CA GLY A 111 2.29 -5.38 -1.62
C GLY A 111 3.54 -5.31 -0.75
N LEU A 112 4.42 -4.32 -0.98
CA LEU A 112 5.62 -4.09 -0.17
C LEU A 112 5.29 -3.75 1.28
N VAL A 113 4.35 -2.84 1.52
CA VAL A 113 3.98 -2.46 2.90
C VAL A 113 3.29 -3.60 3.63
N MET A 114 2.42 -4.37 2.95
CA MET A 114 1.73 -5.51 3.55
C MET A 114 2.72 -6.61 3.96
N ALA A 115 3.67 -6.97 3.09
CA ALA A 115 4.72 -7.93 3.40
C ALA A 115 5.58 -7.47 4.58
N SER A 116 6.01 -6.20 4.59
CA SER A 116 6.84 -5.63 5.64
C SER A 116 6.09 -5.44 6.96
N ALA A 117 4.81 -5.04 6.91
CA ALA A 117 3.98 -4.82 8.09
C ALA A 117 3.63 -6.15 8.79
N ALA A 118 3.23 -7.18 8.04
CA ALA A 118 2.89 -8.49 8.60
C ALA A 118 4.04 -9.05 9.44
N ALA A 119 5.26 -9.03 8.91
CA ALA A 119 6.43 -9.51 9.63
C ALA A 119 6.91 -8.50 10.71
N GLY A 120 6.82 -7.18 10.47
CA GLY A 120 7.26 -6.14 11.41
C GLY A 120 6.41 -6.01 12.65
N LEU A 121 5.11 -6.06 12.51
CA LEU A 121 4.21 -5.95 13.64
C LEU A 121 4.34 -7.12 14.61
N THR A 122 4.64 -8.33 14.10
CA THR A 122 4.92 -9.49 14.97
C THR A 122 6.27 -9.37 15.69
N GLU A 123 7.30 -8.83 15.03
CA GLU A 123 8.64 -8.66 15.62
C GLU A 123 8.70 -7.54 16.65
N PHE A 124 8.00 -6.43 16.41
CA PHE A 124 7.96 -5.27 17.31
C PHE A 124 6.78 -5.29 18.29
N ALA A 125 6.01 -6.39 18.32
CA ALA A 125 4.91 -6.52 19.25
C ALA A 125 5.39 -6.36 20.71
N PRO A 126 4.84 -5.41 21.48
CA PRO A 126 5.19 -5.25 22.87
C PRO A 126 4.93 -6.56 23.64
N HIS A 127 5.92 -7.01 24.42
CA HIS A 127 5.86 -8.23 25.21
C HIS A 127 5.70 -9.54 24.41
N GLY A 128 5.95 -9.52 23.08
CA GLY A 128 5.77 -10.70 22.21
C GLY A 128 4.29 -11.06 21.94
N ASP A 129 3.36 -10.14 22.17
CA ASP A 129 1.92 -10.35 22.01
C ASP A 129 1.53 -10.30 20.53
N THR A 130 1.61 -11.46 19.88
CA THR A 130 1.25 -11.64 18.46
C THR A 130 -0.24 -11.35 18.19
N HIS A 131 -1.11 -11.52 19.20
CA HIS A 131 -2.53 -11.19 19.08
C HIS A 131 -2.74 -9.67 18.91
N ARG A 132 -2.06 -8.86 19.71
CA ARG A 132 -2.08 -7.38 19.55
C ARG A 132 -1.51 -6.95 18.21
N ALA A 133 -0.44 -7.58 17.75
CA ALA A 133 0.12 -7.30 16.43
C ALA A 133 -0.89 -7.56 15.31
N ALA A 134 -1.59 -8.69 15.37
CA ALA A 134 -2.63 -9.04 14.40
C ALA A 134 -3.82 -8.06 14.44
N VAL A 135 -4.30 -7.72 15.64
CA VAL A 135 -5.40 -6.74 15.81
C VAL A 135 -5.02 -5.37 15.24
N VAL A 136 -3.82 -4.87 15.54
CA VAL A 136 -3.36 -3.57 15.04
C VAL A 136 -3.17 -3.60 13.53
N SER A 137 -2.60 -4.67 12.97
CA SER A 137 -2.44 -4.84 11.52
C SER A 137 -3.80 -4.83 10.81
N THR A 138 -4.76 -5.60 11.30
CA THR A 138 -6.10 -5.69 10.73
C THR A 138 -6.83 -4.35 10.87
N SER A 139 -6.80 -3.72 12.05
CA SER A 139 -7.43 -2.42 12.28
C SER A 139 -6.83 -1.33 11.39
N ALA A 140 -5.50 -1.26 11.30
CA ALA A 140 -4.82 -0.31 10.42
C ALA A 140 -5.19 -0.54 8.95
N SER A 141 -5.29 -1.79 8.52
CA SER A 141 -5.72 -2.13 7.15
C SER A 141 -7.17 -1.71 6.90
N MET A 142 -8.08 -1.99 7.82
CA MET A 142 -9.49 -1.59 7.71
C MET A 142 -9.65 -0.06 7.68
N ILE A 143 -8.92 0.65 8.54
CA ILE A 143 -8.92 2.12 8.57
C ILE A 143 -8.38 2.66 7.23
N GLY A 144 -7.25 2.14 6.76
CA GLY A 144 -6.64 2.58 5.50
C GLY A 144 -7.53 2.32 4.28
N LEU A 145 -8.23 1.18 4.25
CA LEU A 145 -9.20 0.87 3.21
C LEU A 145 -10.47 1.73 3.31
N GLY A 146 -10.94 2.03 4.51
CA GLY A 146 -12.18 2.79 4.75
C GLY A 146 -12.02 4.31 4.62
N LEU A 147 -10.81 4.86 4.74
CA LEU A 147 -10.52 6.29 4.56
C LEU A 147 -10.26 6.69 3.09
N GLY A 148 -10.11 5.71 2.22
CA GLY A 148 -9.70 5.94 0.83
C GLY A 148 -10.79 6.41 -0.14
N PRO A 149 -12.06 5.97 -0.06
CA PRO A 149 -13.12 6.43 -0.99
C PRO A 149 -13.82 7.68 -0.51
#